data_b7fcd0d3acc1c3213cea28a9d99da89e
#
_entry.id   b7fcd0d3acc1c3213cea28a9d99da89e
#
_cell.length_a   1.000
_cell.length_b   1.000
_cell.length_c   1.000
_cell.angle_alpha   90.00
_cell.angle_beta   90.00
_cell.angle_gamma   90.00
#
_symmetry.space_group_name_H-M   'P 1'
#
loop_
_entity.id
_entity.type
_entity.pdbx_description
1 polymer ?
#
loop_
_entity_poly.entity_id
_entity_poly.type
_entity_poly.pdbx_seq_one_letter_code
_entity_poly.pdbx_strand_id
1 'polypeptide(L)'
;MKSPEGPSIKFAVQNIHTLDELKLSGNCLKYSRPLLSFDSSFNSAPHLTLMKEMLHQAFNTPKNHPKSKPFIDHVLSFSFYDDRVWFRVYQVVNQHEEKFTEADDIEKLTLIEIGPRFCLQPIKIFDGTMGGEALWQNANYITPGKLRSRKYDNFVKRRDQKTDRK
;
A
#
# COMPACT_ATOMS: atom_id res chain seq x y z
N MET A 1 8.10 -16.30 -2.56
CA MET A 1 6.71 -16.75 -2.79
C MET A 1 6.74 -18.19 -3.30
N LYS A 2 5.91 -19.05 -2.72
CA LYS A 2 5.69 -20.40 -3.25
C LYS A 2 4.39 -20.40 -4.06
N SER A 3 4.46 -20.44 -5.37
CA SER A 3 3.30 -20.64 -6.25
C SER A 3 3.36 -22.05 -6.79
N PRO A 4 2.27 -22.80 -6.81
CA PRO A 4 0.88 -22.46 -6.46
C PRO A 4 0.54 -22.57 -4.96
N GLU A 5 1.46 -23.03 -4.12
CA GLU A 5 1.26 -23.22 -2.69
C GLU A 5 1.70 -21.95 -1.94
N GLY A 6 0.80 -21.34 -1.26
CA GLY A 6 1.09 -20.20 -0.40
C GLY A 6 -0.08 -19.22 -0.31
N PRO A 7 -0.09 -18.39 0.75
CA PRO A 7 -1.20 -17.48 0.99
C PRO A 7 -1.33 -16.43 -0.13
N SER A 8 -2.55 -15.97 -0.34
CA SER A 8 -2.86 -14.86 -1.23
C SER A 8 -3.73 -13.82 -0.54
N ILE A 9 -3.57 -12.57 -0.92
CA ILE A 9 -4.34 -11.46 -0.36
C ILE A 9 -5.15 -10.80 -1.47
N LYS A 10 -6.43 -10.59 -1.20
CA LYS A 10 -7.33 -9.82 -2.05
C LYS A 10 -7.47 -8.41 -1.50
N PHE A 11 -7.12 -7.41 -2.32
CA PHE A 11 -7.30 -6.00 -2.02
C PHE A 11 -8.32 -5.34 -2.94
N ALA A 12 -8.99 -4.31 -2.45
CA ALA A 12 -9.61 -3.29 -3.29
C ALA A 12 -8.64 -2.12 -3.41
N VAL A 13 -8.28 -1.76 -4.64
CA VAL A 13 -7.43 -0.60 -4.90
C VAL A 13 -8.28 0.66 -4.89
N GLN A 14 -7.84 1.67 -4.17
CA GLN A 14 -8.51 2.96 -4.03
C GLN A 14 -7.51 4.10 -4.24
N ASN A 15 -7.99 5.24 -4.73
CA ASN A 15 -7.20 6.47 -4.85
C ASN A 15 -5.83 6.25 -5.51
N ILE A 16 -5.79 5.53 -6.62
CA ILE A 16 -4.58 5.31 -7.39
C ILE A 16 -4.26 6.54 -8.24
N HIS A 17 -3.03 7.01 -8.11
CA HIS A 17 -2.47 8.10 -8.92
C HIS A 17 -1.13 7.67 -9.49
N THR A 18 -0.99 7.82 -10.79
CA THR A 18 0.23 7.49 -11.53
C THR A 18 1.26 8.61 -11.47
N LEU A 19 2.50 8.32 -11.90
CA LEU A 19 3.56 9.30 -12.00
C LEU A 19 3.20 10.46 -12.96
N ASP A 20 2.61 10.13 -14.10
CA ASP A 20 2.23 11.12 -15.12
C ASP A 20 1.14 12.08 -14.63
N GLU A 21 0.24 11.58 -13.79
CA GLU A 21 -0.84 12.37 -13.21
C GLU A 21 -0.34 13.33 -12.12
N LEU A 22 0.56 12.86 -11.26
CA LEU A 22 1.04 13.63 -10.11
C LEU A 22 2.07 14.70 -10.47
N LYS A 23 2.89 14.49 -11.50
CA LYS A 23 3.97 15.39 -11.93
C LYS A 23 4.84 15.92 -10.78
N LEU A 24 5.21 15.03 -9.86
CA LEU A 24 6.05 15.36 -8.71
C LEU A 24 7.50 15.55 -9.14
N SER A 25 8.26 16.34 -8.36
CA SER A 25 9.65 16.70 -8.68
C SER A 25 10.67 15.62 -8.36
N GLY A 26 10.31 14.64 -7.52
CA GLY A 26 11.22 13.55 -7.14
C GLY A 26 11.53 12.59 -8.30
N ASN A 27 12.70 11.96 -8.24
CA ASN A 27 13.15 10.98 -9.23
C ASN A 27 13.94 9.86 -8.54
N CYS A 28 14.12 8.73 -9.20
CA CYS A 28 14.97 7.65 -8.73
C CYS A 28 15.78 7.04 -9.86
N LEU A 29 16.92 6.44 -9.52
CA LEU A 29 17.77 5.76 -10.49
C LEU A 29 17.11 4.46 -10.94
N LYS A 30 17.07 4.26 -12.25
CA LYS A 30 16.58 3.01 -12.83
C LYS A 30 17.42 1.83 -12.33
N TYR A 31 16.74 0.80 -11.80
CA TYR A 31 17.31 -0.40 -11.20
C TYR A 31 18.00 -0.21 -9.83
N SER A 32 17.86 0.92 -9.18
CA SER A 32 18.24 1.04 -7.76
C SER A 32 17.35 0.17 -6.88
N ARG A 33 17.86 -0.16 -5.69
CA ARG A 33 17.12 -0.98 -4.73
C ARG A 33 16.24 -0.09 -3.86
N PRO A 34 14.96 -0.43 -3.70
CA PRO A 34 14.11 0.27 -2.75
C PRO A 34 14.47 -0.13 -1.31
N LEU A 35 14.43 0.83 -0.41
CA LEU A 35 14.29 0.56 1.01
C LEU A 35 12.79 0.42 1.35
N LEU A 36 12.41 -0.68 2.00
CA LEU A 36 11.03 -0.88 2.42
C LEU A 36 10.83 -0.41 3.85
N SER A 37 9.92 0.53 4.04
CA SER A 37 9.52 1.05 5.35
C SER A 37 8.09 0.64 5.66
N PHE A 38 7.89 0.00 6.81
CA PHE A 38 6.59 -0.41 7.31
C PHE A 38 6.31 0.25 8.65
N ASP A 39 5.13 0.81 8.79
CA ASP A 39 4.67 1.36 10.06
C ASP A 39 4.55 0.27 11.14
N SER A 40 4.71 0.67 12.41
CA SER A 40 4.56 -0.19 13.59
C SER A 40 3.20 -0.87 13.68
N SER A 41 2.15 -0.26 13.14
CA SER A 41 0.79 -0.79 13.09
C SER A 41 0.70 -2.19 12.45
N PHE A 42 1.62 -2.52 11.52
CA PHE A 42 1.66 -3.85 10.92
C PHE A 42 2.02 -4.98 11.89
N ASN A 43 2.57 -4.67 13.04
CA ASN A 43 2.92 -5.64 14.07
C ASN A 43 1.80 -5.85 15.11
N SER A 44 0.68 -5.11 15.01
CA SER A 44 -0.40 -5.13 15.99
C SER A 44 -1.28 -6.37 15.94
N ALA A 45 -1.36 -7.03 14.78
CA ALA A 45 -2.22 -8.21 14.59
C ALA A 45 -1.60 -9.23 13.62
N PRO A 46 -1.85 -10.54 13.79
CA PRO A 46 -1.24 -11.60 12.98
C PRO A 46 -1.50 -11.45 11.48
N HIS A 47 -2.71 -11.06 11.07
CA HIS A 47 -3.05 -10.84 9.67
C HIS A 47 -2.29 -9.67 9.04
N LEU A 48 -1.98 -8.62 9.82
CA LEU A 48 -1.17 -7.49 9.36
C LEU A 48 0.31 -7.88 9.25
N THR A 49 0.82 -8.68 10.17
CA THR A 49 2.19 -9.22 10.09
C THR A 49 2.37 -10.11 8.86
N LEU A 50 1.40 -10.98 8.55
CA LEU A 50 1.40 -11.78 7.34
C LEU A 50 1.35 -10.90 6.08
N MET A 51 0.51 -9.87 6.09
CA MET A 51 0.39 -8.90 4.99
C MET A 51 1.70 -8.15 4.76
N LYS A 52 2.35 -7.69 5.83
CA LYS A 52 3.67 -7.05 5.79
C LYS A 52 4.71 -7.94 5.11
N GLU A 53 4.78 -9.21 5.52
CA GLU A 53 5.74 -10.17 4.94
C GLU A 53 5.47 -10.41 3.45
N MET A 54 4.21 -10.53 3.06
CA MET A 54 3.85 -10.71 1.66
C MET A 54 4.14 -9.46 0.81
N LEU A 55 3.87 -8.27 1.31
CA LEU A 55 4.24 -7.02 0.66
C LEU A 55 5.76 -6.86 0.57
N HIS A 56 6.49 -7.21 1.65
CA HIS A 56 7.95 -7.22 1.64
C HIS A 56 8.49 -8.14 0.54
N GLN A 57 7.98 -9.36 0.39
CA GLN A 57 8.40 -10.29 -0.66
C GLN A 57 8.02 -9.81 -2.08
N ALA A 58 6.90 -9.10 -2.22
CA ALA A 58 6.44 -8.62 -3.52
C ALA A 58 7.24 -7.41 -4.03
N PHE A 59 7.61 -6.50 -3.14
CA PHE A 59 8.25 -5.22 -3.51
C PHE A 59 9.76 -5.18 -3.29
N ASN A 60 10.33 -6.14 -2.55
CA ASN A 60 11.77 -6.18 -2.32
C ASN A 60 12.51 -6.75 -3.53
N THR A 61 13.70 -6.21 -3.78
CA THR A 61 14.59 -6.76 -4.79
C THR A 61 15.34 -7.95 -4.22
N PRO A 62 15.35 -9.12 -4.91
CA PRO A 62 16.11 -10.29 -4.47
C PRO A 62 17.60 -9.98 -4.32
N LYS A 63 18.24 -10.62 -3.34
CA LYS A 63 19.71 -10.55 -3.20
C LYS A 63 20.36 -11.05 -4.49
N ASN A 64 21.43 -10.37 -4.91
CA ASN A 64 22.22 -10.71 -6.11
C ASN A 64 21.44 -10.66 -7.44
N HIS A 65 20.39 -9.87 -7.52
CA HIS A 65 19.70 -9.65 -8.80
C HIS A 65 20.67 -8.99 -9.81
N PRO A 66 20.89 -9.58 -11.00
CA PRO A 66 21.99 -9.19 -11.89
C PRO A 66 21.87 -7.77 -12.46
N LYS A 67 20.66 -7.22 -12.53
CA LYS A 67 20.40 -5.86 -13.03
C LYS A 67 20.23 -4.82 -11.94
N SER A 68 20.28 -5.19 -10.66
CA SER A 68 20.12 -4.22 -9.58
C SER A 68 21.43 -3.47 -9.31
N LYS A 69 21.34 -2.16 -9.16
CA LYS A 69 22.46 -1.32 -8.72
C LYS A 69 22.60 -1.38 -7.19
N PRO A 70 23.82 -1.26 -6.63
CA PRO A 70 24.04 -1.32 -5.18
C PRO A 70 23.59 -0.08 -4.42
N PHE A 71 22.95 0.86 -5.08
CA PHE A 71 22.49 2.11 -4.47
C PHE A 71 21.06 2.00 -3.94
N ILE A 72 20.82 2.64 -2.81
CA ILE A 72 19.49 2.86 -2.23
C ILE A 72 19.27 4.37 -2.32
N ASP A 73 18.38 4.79 -3.20
CA ASP A 73 18.05 6.19 -3.44
C ASP A 73 16.57 6.53 -3.21
N HIS A 74 15.76 5.50 -2.95
CA HIS A 74 14.33 5.68 -2.72
C HIS A 74 13.77 4.71 -1.68
N VAL A 75 12.68 5.14 -1.04
CA VAL A 75 11.96 4.41 0.00
C VAL A 75 10.55 4.11 -0.46
N LEU A 76 10.12 2.85 -0.37
CA LEU A 76 8.73 2.44 -0.49
C LEU A 76 8.11 2.41 0.91
N SER A 77 7.23 3.33 1.19
CA SER A 77 6.58 3.46 2.49
C SER A 77 5.20 2.82 2.48
N PHE A 78 4.98 1.96 3.46
CA PHE A 78 3.70 1.32 3.74
C PHE A 78 3.24 1.72 5.13
N SER A 79 2.10 2.37 5.23
CA SER A 79 1.46 2.68 6.50
C SER A 79 0.07 2.06 6.54
N PHE A 80 -0.35 1.59 7.72
CA PHE A 80 -1.68 1.02 7.92
C PHE A 80 -2.50 1.96 8.79
N TYR A 81 -3.52 2.56 8.19
CA TYR A 81 -4.43 3.48 8.86
C TYR A 81 -5.84 3.35 8.28
N ASP A 82 -6.86 3.44 9.11
CA ASP A 82 -8.27 3.37 8.71
C ASP A 82 -8.62 2.11 7.90
N ASP A 83 -8.18 0.94 8.37
CA ASP A 83 -8.33 -0.36 7.68
C ASP A 83 -7.79 -0.39 6.24
N ARG A 84 -6.81 0.46 5.93
CA ARG A 84 -6.20 0.57 4.59
C ARG A 84 -4.69 0.60 4.68
N VAL A 85 -4.04 -0.01 3.71
CA VAL A 85 -2.61 0.12 3.47
C VAL A 85 -2.39 1.31 2.53
N TRP A 86 -1.67 2.30 3.01
CA TRP A 86 -1.26 3.48 2.23
C TRP A 86 0.14 3.22 1.68
N PHE A 87 0.27 3.33 0.36
CA PHE A 87 1.54 3.18 -0.33
C PHE A 87 2.01 4.51 -0.90
N ARG A 88 3.28 4.85 -0.62
CA ARG A 88 3.95 6.02 -1.14
C ARG A 88 5.40 5.71 -1.47
N VAL A 89 5.95 6.46 -2.41
CA VAL A 89 7.35 6.35 -2.84
C VAL A 89 8.04 7.68 -2.65
N TYR A 90 9.19 7.65 -1.98
CA TYR A 90 9.99 8.83 -1.69
C TYR A 90 11.41 8.66 -2.21
N GLN A 91 11.96 9.71 -2.80
CA GLN A 91 13.37 9.85 -3.04
C GLN A 91 14.07 10.30 -1.75
N VAL A 92 15.23 9.71 -1.47
CA VAL A 92 16.11 10.15 -0.40
C VAL A 92 17.09 11.16 -0.97
N VAL A 93 17.03 12.41 -0.50
CA VAL A 93 17.91 13.50 -0.92
C VAL A 93 18.74 13.96 0.25
N ASN A 94 20.05 14.02 0.07
CA ASN A 94 20.92 14.70 0.98
C ASN A 94 21.00 16.18 0.59
N GLN A 95 20.69 17.09 1.52
CA GLN A 95 20.76 18.53 1.28
C GLN A 95 22.20 19.07 1.21
N HIS A 96 23.15 18.32 1.78
CA HIS A 96 24.57 18.64 1.73
C HIS A 96 25.25 17.60 0.86
N GLU A 97 25.97 18.02 -0.19
CA GLU A 97 26.68 17.15 -1.15
C GLU A 97 27.86 16.35 -0.51
N GLU A 98 27.98 16.35 0.79
CA GLU A 98 29.02 15.63 1.53
C GLU A 98 28.72 14.14 1.63
N LYS A 99 29.76 13.33 1.51
CA LYS A 99 29.67 11.87 1.59
C LYS A 99 29.13 11.45 2.96
N PHE A 100 28.19 10.50 2.95
CA PHE A 100 27.68 9.84 4.16
C PHE A 100 28.84 9.23 4.96
N THR A 101 29.16 9.78 6.11
CA THR A 101 30.26 9.28 6.93
C THR A 101 29.84 8.77 8.30
N GLU A 102 28.70 9.19 8.88
CA GLU A 102 28.28 8.74 10.22
C GLU A 102 26.76 8.85 10.48
N ALA A 103 26.30 8.28 11.60
CA ALA A 103 24.90 8.19 12.00
C ALA A 103 24.19 9.56 12.15
N ASP A 104 24.94 10.64 12.41
CA ASP A 104 24.43 12.00 12.58
C ASP A 104 23.91 12.62 11.26
N ASP A 105 24.25 12.03 10.11
CA ASP A 105 23.82 12.54 8.82
C ASP A 105 22.39 12.10 8.45
N ILE A 106 21.77 11.21 9.21
CA ILE A 106 20.40 10.73 8.96
C ILE A 106 19.38 11.86 9.18
N GLU A 107 19.61 12.76 10.13
CA GLU A 107 18.73 13.91 10.41
C GLU A 107 18.72 14.95 9.28
N LYS A 108 19.75 14.95 8.44
CA LYS A 108 19.89 15.86 7.29
C LYS A 108 19.23 15.34 6.01
N LEU A 109 18.68 14.11 6.04
CA LEU A 109 18.01 13.53 4.90
C LEU A 109 16.62 14.11 4.71
N THR A 110 16.31 14.50 3.48
CA THR A 110 14.98 14.94 3.08
C THR A 110 14.33 13.91 2.17
N LEU A 111 13.06 13.63 2.41
CA LEU A 111 12.25 12.74 1.60
C LEU A 111 11.38 13.56 0.65
N ILE A 112 11.56 13.36 -0.65
CA ILE A 112 10.75 13.99 -1.71
C ILE A 112 9.85 12.93 -2.33
N GLU A 113 8.54 13.15 -2.35
CA GLU A 113 7.61 12.19 -2.96
C GLU A 113 7.84 12.11 -4.47
N ILE A 114 7.95 10.86 -4.98
CA ILE A 114 8.10 10.58 -6.41
C ILE A 114 6.74 10.19 -7.00
N GLY A 115 5.95 9.38 -6.29
CA GLY A 115 4.83 8.60 -6.80
C GLY A 115 5.29 7.25 -7.40
N PRO A 116 4.41 6.38 -7.82
CA PRO A 116 2.95 6.49 -7.69
C PRO A 116 2.47 6.39 -6.24
N ARG A 117 1.20 6.72 -6.00
CA ARG A 117 0.55 6.52 -4.72
C ARG A 117 -0.79 5.85 -4.87
N PHE A 118 -1.12 4.97 -3.95
CA PHE A 118 -2.40 4.29 -3.91
C PHE A 118 -2.74 3.81 -2.49
N CYS A 119 -4.01 3.49 -2.27
CA CYS A 119 -4.49 2.84 -1.07
C CYS A 119 -5.02 1.45 -1.40
N LEU A 120 -4.67 0.47 -0.57
CA LEU A 120 -5.16 -0.89 -0.67
C LEU A 120 -6.05 -1.19 0.53
N GLN A 121 -7.33 -1.44 0.29
CA GLN A 121 -8.22 -1.92 1.32
C GLN A 121 -8.20 -3.45 1.32
N PRO A 122 -7.70 -4.11 2.38
CA PRO A 122 -7.68 -5.56 2.46
C PRO A 122 -9.11 -6.10 2.57
N ILE A 123 -9.41 -7.14 1.79
CA ILE A 123 -10.72 -7.80 1.77
C ILE A 123 -10.63 -9.15 2.46
N LYS A 124 -9.72 -10.01 1.98
CA LYS A 124 -9.53 -11.38 2.47
C LYS A 124 -8.09 -11.82 2.31
N ILE A 125 -7.68 -12.72 3.19
CA ILE A 125 -6.44 -13.51 3.07
C ILE A 125 -6.84 -14.96 2.94
N PHE A 126 -6.33 -15.64 1.93
CA PHE A 126 -6.56 -17.05 1.66
C PHE A 126 -5.29 -17.86 1.96
N ASP A 127 -5.45 -19.11 2.35
CA ASP A 127 -4.33 -20.03 2.56
C ASP A 127 -3.64 -20.42 1.25
N GLY A 128 -4.41 -20.55 0.17
CA GLY A 128 -3.90 -20.93 -1.15
C GLY A 128 -3.88 -19.80 -2.17
N THR A 129 -3.36 -20.11 -3.36
CA THR A 129 -3.28 -19.17 -4.47
C THR A 129 -4.66 -18.86 -5.04
N MET A 130 -5.13 -17.64 -4.86
CA MET A 130 -6.43 -17.11 -5.31
C MET A 130 -7.66 -17.88 -4.81
N GLY A 131 -7.50 -18.79 -3.85
CA GLY A 131 -8.58 -19.63 -3.32
C GLY A 131 -8.12 -20.39 -2.08
N GLY A 132 -8.95 -21.35 -1.67
CA GLY A 132 -8.73 -22.10 -0.43
C GLY A 132 -9.49 -21.51 0.75
N GLU A 133 -9.15 -21.94 1.95
CA GLU A 133 -9.75 -21.45 3.18
C GLU A 133 -9.40 -19.98 3.42
N ALA A 134 -10.36 -19.21 3.92
CA ALA A 134 -10.12 -17.82 4.28
C ALA A 134 -9.49 -17.75 5.68
N LEU A 135 -8.19 -17.46 5.74
CA LEU A 135 -7.47 -17.25 7.00
C LEU A 135 -7.94 -16.00 7.74
N TRP A 136 -8.35 -14.99 6.99
CA TRP A 136 -8.87 -13.74 7.53
C TRP A 136 -9.79 -13.03 6.54
N GLN A 137 -10.81 -12.36 7.05
CA GLN A 137 -11.73 -11.53 6.27
C GLN A 137 -12.00 -10.21 6.98
N ASN A 138 -11.95 -9.11 6.24
CA ASN A 138 -12.29 -7.80 6.76
C ASN A 138 -13.81 -7.68 6.98
N ALA A 139 -14.22 -7.57 8.25
CA ALA A 139 -15.63 -7.43 8.63
C ALA A 139 -16.22 -6.07 8.19
N ASN A 140 -15.38 -5.04 8.09
CA ASN A 140 -15.79 -3.68 7.74
C ASN A 140 -15.89 -3.45 6.22
N TYR A 141 -15.44 -4.42 5.40
CA TYR A 141 -15.48 -4.28 3.96
C TYR A 141 -16.90 -4.39 3.41
N ILE A 142 -17.36 -3.31 2.77
CA ILE A 142 -18.65 -3.26 2.09
C ILE A 142 -18.42 -3.31 0.58
N THR A 143 -18.98 -4.33 -0.08
CA THR A 143 -18.86 -4.46 -1.53
C THR A 143 -19.53 -3.29 -2.27
N PRO A 144 -19.02 -2.87 -3.45
CA PRO A 144 -19.63 -1.79 -4.22
C PRO A 144 -21.11 -2.05 -4.58
N GLY A 145 -21.51 -3.31 -4.74
CA GLY A 145 -22.90 -3.70 -4.94
C GLY A 145 -23.79 -3.36 -3.75
N LYS A 146 -23.37 -3.73 -2.54
CA LYS A 146 -24.08 -3.39 -1.30
C LYS A 146 -24.15 -1.88 -1.05
N LEU A 147 -23.08 -1.13 -1.40
CA LEU A 147 -23.10 0.33 -1.30
C LEU A 147 -24.14 0.96 -2.24
N ARG A 148 -24.25 0.46 -3.47
CA ARG A 148 -25.26 0.92 -4.44
C ARG A 148 -26.68 0.60 -3.97
N SER A 149 -26.90 -0.63 -3.48
CA SER A 149 -28.20 -1.04 -2.93
C SER A 149 -28.62 -0.11 -1.76
N ARG A 150 -27.73 0.12 -0.78
CA ARG A 150 -28.02 1.04 0.34
C ARG A 150 -28.34 2.47 -0.12
N LYS A 151 -27.64 2.98 -1.13
CA LYS A 151 -27.94 4.31 -1.69
C LYS A 151 -29.32 4.36 -2.34
N TYR A 152 -29.69 3.32 -3.07
CA TYR A 152 -31.00 3.19 -3.69
C TYR A 152 -32.11 3.13 -2.64
N ASP A 153 -31.96 2.27 -1.63
CA ASP A 153 -32.93 2.13 -0.53
C ASP A 153 -33.14 3.44 0.22
N ASN A 154 -32.06 4.19 0.48
CA ASN A 154 -32.14 5.50 1.10
C ASN A 154 -32.83 6.54 0.21
N PHE A 155 -32.62 6.48 -1.10
CA PHE A 155 -33.31 7.33 -2.06
C PHE A 155 -34.80 7.04 -2.07
N VAL A 156 -35.23 5.77 -2.14
CA VAL A 156 -36.62 5.35 -2.09
C VAL A 156 -37.27 5.82 -0.79
N LYS A 157 -36.69 5.57 0.37
CA LYS A 157 -37.21 6.02 1.67
C LYS A 157 -37.42 7.54 1.73
N ARG A 158 -36.49 8.33 1.19
CA ARG A 158 -36.64 9.80 1.13
C ARG A 158 -37.74 10.25 0.24
N ARG A 159 -37.99 9.56 -0.88
CA ARG A 159 -39.08 9.84 -1.79
C ARG A 159 -40.41 9.55 -1.12
N ASP A 160 -40.56 8.40 -0.50
CA ASP A 160 -41.79 7.97 0.18
C ASP A 160 -42.17 8.94 1.30
N GLN A 161 -41.21 9.33 2.15
CA GLN A 161 -41.40 10.34 3.20
C GLN A 161 -41.84 11.72 2.67
N LYS A 162 -41.46 12.09 1.43
CA LYS A 162 -41.92 13.33 0.81
C LYS A 162 -43.35 13.22 0.28
N THR A 163 -43.71 12.01 -0.15
CA THR A 163 -45.08 11.75 -0.66
C THR A 163 -46.09 11.74 0.50
N ASP A 164 -45.73 11.16 1.63
CA ASP A 164 -46.58 11.09 2.85
C ASP A 164 -46.77 12.45 3.54
N ARG A 165 -45.95 13.46 3.23
CA ARG A 165 -46.09 14.82 3.77
C ARG A 165 -46.92 15.78 2.90
N LYS A 166 -47.42 15.31 1.77
CA LYS A 166 -48.35 16.04 0.89
C LYS A 166 -49.76 15.53 1.09
#